data_9b64facc56b7eb496b4dfd8e5db2417c
#
_entry.id   9b64facc56b7eb496b4dfd8e5db2417c
#
_cell.length_a   1.000
_cell.length_b   1.000
_cell.length_c   1.000
_cell.angle_alpha   90.00
_cell.angle_beta   90.00
_cell.angle_gamma   90.00
#
_symmetry.space_group_name_H-M   'P 1'
#
loop_
_entity.id
_entity.type
_entity.pdbx_description
1 polymer ?
#
loop_
_entity_poly.entity_id
_entity_poly.type
_entity_poly.pdbx_seq_one_letter_code
_entity_poly.pdbx_strand_id
1 'polypeptide(L)'
;MPIGVNLDGHKDVLGMWVGENESAKFWATVLNGLRNRGAEDIFIACTDNLSGFSAAIEAVFPKTEIQNCVIHQIRNSTKYVSYKDLKELMADLKAVYAAVDEPSALESLNVLSGRWDKEHPRFPPPGRKTGRTSAPISTTLRKYAD
;
A
#
# COMPACT_ATOMS: atom_id res chain seq x y z
N MET A 1 0.55 -13.39 8.06
CA MET A 1 -0.85 -13.90 8.09
C MET A 1 -1.71 -13.02 7.18
N PRO A 2 -2.13 -13.48 6.01
CA PRO A 2 -3.02 -12.76 5.12
C PRO A 2 -4.48 -12.86 5.58
N ILE A 3 -5.22 -11.78 5.39
CA ILE A 3 -6.65 -11.68 5.64
C ILE A 3 -7.32 -11.38 4.29
N GLY A 4 -8.36 -12.15 3.96
CA GLY A 4 -9.23 -11.90 2.81
C GLY A 4 -10.51 -11.18 3.25
N VAL A 5 -11.10 -10.47 2.31
CA VAL A 5 -12.45 -9.93 2.42
C VAL A 5 -13.23 -10.42 1.21
N ASN A 6 -14.35 -11.09 1.43
CA ASN A 6 -15.20 -11.57 0.35
C ASN A 6 -16.11 -10.44 -0.19
N LEU A 7 -16.89 -10.73 -1.24
CA LEU A 7 -17.79 -9.76 -1.86
C LEU A 7 -18.91 -9.27 -0.93
N ASP A 8 -19.22 -10.03 0.11
CA ASP A 8 -20.23 -9.65 1.13
C ASP A 8 -19.61 -8.80 2.25
N GLY A 9 -18.32 -8.49 2.17
CA GLY A 9 -17.59 -7.70 3.17
C GLY A 9 -17.12 -8.51 4.39
N HIS A 10 -17.29 -9.81 4.41
CA HIS A 10 -16.84 -10.66 5.51
C HIS A 10 -15.33 -10.88 5.45
N LYS A 11 -14.68 -10.73 6.60
CA LYS A 11 -13.25 -10.98 6.77
C LYS A 11 -12.99 -12.42 7.14
N ASP A 12 -11.98 -13.02 6.51
CA ASP A 12 -11.51 -14.35 6.82
C ASP A 12 -9.97 -14.40 6.89
N VAL A 13 -9.44 -15.24 7.79
CA VAL A 13 -8.01 -15.52 7.86
C VAL A 13 -7.68 -16.59 6.83
N LEU A 14 -6.98 -16.21 5.78
CA LEU A 14 -6.68 -17.09 4.66
C LEU A 14 -5.67 -18.18 5.02
N GLY A 15 -4.91 -18.01 6.09
CA GLY A 15 -3.98 -19.00 6.60
C GLY A 15 -2.77 -18.38 7.28
N MET A 16 -1.88 -19.25 7.73
CA MET A 16 -0.60 -18.87 8.31
C MET A 16 0.51 -19.66 7.61
N TRP A 17 1.47 -18.92 7.05
CA TRP A 17 2.64 -19.51 6.42
C TRP A 17 3.87 -18.97 7.13
N VAL A 18 4.83 -19.86 7.38
CA VAL A 18 6.12 -19.54 7.96
C VAL A 18 7.18 -19.89 6.93
N GLY A 19 8.07 -18.97 6.67
CA GLY A 19 9.19 -19.15 5.75
C GLY A 19 10.41 -18.40 6.26
N GLU A 20 11.60 -18.91 5.96
CA GLU A 20 12.85 -18.27 6.37
C GLU A 20 13.10 -16.95 5.62
N ASN A 21 12.60 -16.84 4.39
CA ASN A 21 12.72 -15.65 3.55
C ASN A 21 11.44 -15.40 2.77
N GLU A 22 10.96 -14.16 2.78
CA GLU A 22 9.87 -13.67 1.96
C GLU A 22 10.39 -13.39 0.54
N SER A 23 10.39 -14.42 -0.30
CA SER A 23 10.81 -14.36 -1.70
C SER A 23 9.62 -14.51 -2.65
N ALA A 24 9.83 -14.21 -3.94
CA ALA A 24 8.81 -14.44 -4.96
C ALA A 24 8.33 -15.91 -4.98
N LYS A 25 9.24 -16.87 -4.75
CA LYS A 25 8.92 -18.30 -4.66
C LYS A 25 8.03 -18.61 -3.45
N PHE A 26 8.34 -18.02 -2.30
CA PHE A 26 7.53 -18.16 -1.10
C PHE A 26 6.11 -17.64 -1.34
N TRP A 27 5.99 -16.43 -1.87
CA TRP A 27 4.69 -15.84 -2.18
C TRP A 27 3.92 -16.60 -3.25
N ALA A 28 4.59 -17.12 -4.29
CA ALA A 28 3.95 -18.00 -5.27
C ALA A 28 3.37 -19.27 -4.63
N THR A 29 4.07 -19.86 -3.66
CA THR A 29 3.56 -21.02 -2.90
C THR A 29 2.31 -20.66 -2.10
N VAL A 30 2.31 -19.52 -1.41
CA VAL A 30 1.16 -19.01 -0.67
C VAL A 30 -0.03 -18.80 -1.59
N LEU A 31 0.15 -18.08 -2.70
CA LEU A 31 -0.92 -17.74 -3.65
C LEU A 31 -1.48 -18.97 -4.37
N ASN A 32 -0.62 -19.91 -4.79
CA ASN A 32 -1.08 -21.19 -5.34
C ASN A 32 -1.84 -22.02 -4.30
N GLY A 33 -1.43 -21.98 -3.03
CA GLY A 33 -2.17 -22.59 -1.93
C GLY A 33 -3.58 -22.01 -1.79
N LEU A 34 -3.77 -20.70 -1.95
CA LEU A 34 -5.08 -20.06 -1.95
C LEU A 34 -5.91 -20.51 -3.16
N ARG A 35 -5.32 -20.54 -4.35
CA ARG A 35 -5.99 -20.99 -5.57
C ARG A 35 -6.45 -22.45 -5.47
N ASN A 36 -5.60 -23.34 -4.94
CA ASN A 36 -5.95 -24.74 -4.74
C ASN A 36 -7.08 -24.95 -3.70
N ARG A 37 -7.28 -23.99 -2.81
CA ARG A 37 -8.37 -23.97 -1.83
C ARG A 37 -9.64 -23.31 -2.35
N GLY A 38 -9.69 -22.94 -3.64
CA GLY A 38 -10.88 -22.43 -4.30
C GLY A 38 -10.93 -20.91 -4.48
N ALA A 39 -9.84 -20.18 -4.21
CA ALA A 39 -9.77 -18.77 -4.60
C ALA A 39 -9.63 -18.68 -6.12
N GLU A 40 -10.71 -18.31 -6.81
CA GLU A 40 -10.75 -18.21 -8.27
C GLU A 40 -10.09 -16.93 -8.77
N ASP A 41 -10.33 -15.81 -8.08
CA ASP A 41 -9.78 -14.51 -8.41
C ASP A 41 -9.51 -13.67 -7.15
N ILE A 42 -8.60 -12.71 -7.26
CA ILE A 42 -8.31 -11.71 -6.24
C ILE A 42 -8.37 -10.35 -6.95
N PHE A 43 -9.34 -9.52 -6.63
CA PHE A 43 -9.48 -8.22 -7.29
C PHE A 43 -8.38 -7.25 -6.85
N ILE A 44 -8.16 -7.15 -5.53
CA ILE A 44 -7.21 -6.21 -4.94
C ILE A 44 -6.34 -6.93 -3.91
N ALA A 45 -5.03 -6.76 -3.99
CA ALA A 45 -4.08 -7.21 -2.98
C ALA A 45 -3.38 -6.01 -2.35
N CYS A 46 -3.64 -5.77 -1.06
CA CYS A 46 -3.00 -4.69 -0.32
C CYS A 46 -1.80 -5.21 0.48
N THR A 47 -0.61 -4.68 0.22
CA THR A 47 0.64 -5.13 0.86
C THR A 47 1.48 -3.95 1.37
N ASP A 48 2.45 -4.24 2.21
CA ASP A 48 3.44 -3.28 2.72
C ASP A 48 4.74 -3.23 1.89
N ASN A 49 4.64 -3.44 0.59
CA ASN A 49 5.76 -3.51 -0.34
C ASN A 49 6.66 -4.74 -0.11
N LEU A 50 6.03 -5.90 0.05
CA LEU A 50 6.71 -7.18 0.25
C LEU A 50 7.58 -7.56 -0.94
N SER A 51 8.83 -7.92 -0.67
CA SER A 51 9.78 -8.32 -1.71
C SER A 51 9.28 -9.55 -2.47
N GLY A 52 9.26 -9.47 -3.81
CA GLY A 52 8.84 -10.56 -4.69
C GLY A 52 7.33 -10.84 -4.73
N PHE A 53 6.50 -10.15 -3.92
CA PHE A 53 5.06 -10.37 -3.93
C PHE A 53 4.42 -9.97 -5.26
N SER A 54 4.80 -8.82 -5.83
CA SER A 54 4.26 -8.34 -7.10
C SER A 54 4.49 -9.35 -8.24
N ALA A 55 5.71 -9.88 -8.35
CA ALA A 55 6.01 -10.90 -9.37
C ALA A 55 5.23 -12.20 -9.15
N ALA A 56 5.03 -12.60 -7.89
CA ALA A 56 4.27 -13.80 -7.56
C ALA A 56 2.79 -13.67 -7.87
N ILE A 57 2.18 -12.51 -7.53
CA ILE A 57 0.75 -12.32 -7.77
C ILE A 57 0.44 -12.12 -9.25
N GLU A 58 1.29 -11.43 -10.01
CA GLU A 58 1.18 -11.32 -11.46
C GLU A 58 1.21 -12.70 -12.16
N ALA A 59 1.99 -13.63 -11.61
CA ALA A 59 2.09 -14.99 -12.16
C ALA A 59 0.88 -15.87 -11.81
N VAL A 60 0.30 -15.74 -10.61
CA VAL A 60 -0.78 -16.62 -10.13
C VAL A 60 -2.16 -16.03 -10.38
N PHE A 61 -2.33 -14.73 -10.15
CA PHE A 61 -3.56 -13.96 -10.34
C PHE A 61 -3.28 -12.70 -11.16
N PRO A 62 -3.10 -12.81 -12.49
CA PRO A 62 -2.63 -11.72 -13.34
C PRO A 62 -3.57 -10.52 -13.45
N LYS A 63 -4.83 -10.66 -13.06
CA LYS A 63 -5.83 -9.58 -13.06
C LYS A 63 -5.86 -8.80 -11.76
N THR A 64 -5.13 -9.25 -10.74
CA THR A 64 -5.13 -8.62 -9.42
C THR A 64 -4.48 -7.25 -9.48
N GLU A 65 -5.15 -6.29 -8.89
CA GLU A 65 -4.60 -4.99 -8.65
C GLU A 65 -3.80 -4.95 -7.35
N ILE A 66 -2.54 -4.50 -7.43
CA ILE A 66 -1.66 -4.41 -6.26
C ILE A 66 -1.73 -2.99 -5.70
N GLN A 67 -2.09 -2.88 -4.43
CA GLN A 67 -2.10 -1.63 -3.71
C GLN A 67 -1.09 -1.64 -2.56
N ASN A 68 -0.37 -0.52 -2.41
CA ASN A 68 0.49 -0.34 -1.26
C ASN A 68 -0.34 0.10 -0.04
N CYS A 69 -0.08 -0.54 1.10
CA CYS A 69 -0.77 -0.22 2.33
C CYS A 69 -0.49 1.23 2.78
N VAL A 70 -1.52 2.07 2.81
CA VAL A 70 -1.44 3.49 3.18
C VAL A 70 -0.86 3.65 4.59
N ILE A 71 -1.26 2.80 5.53
CA ILE A 71 -0.77 2.84 6.93
C ILE A 71 0.74 2.62 6.99
N HIS A 72 1.27 1.66 6.21
CA HIS A 72 2.71 1.42 6.14
C HIS A 72 3.45 2.56 5.43
N GLN A 73 2.86 3.17 4.41
CA GLN A 73 3.43 4.36 3.77
C GLN A 73 3.52 5.54 4.75
N ILE A 74 2.46 5.80 5.51
CA ILE A 74 2.43 6.82 6.56
C ILE A 74 3.54 6.55 7.59
N ARG A 75 3.60 5.32 8.13
CA ARG A 75 4.64 4.93 9.10
C ARG A 75 6.06 5.09 8.54
N ASN A 76 6.28 4.75 7.28
CA ASN A 76 7.58 4.93 6.64
C ASN A 76 7.92 6.41 6.46
N SER A 77 6.96 7.25 6.13
CA SER A 77 7.15 8.70 6.03
C SER A 77 7.55 9.33 7.35
N THR A 78 6.99 8.88 8.47
CA THR A 78 7.29 9.43 9.80
C THR A 78 8.70 9.10 10.32
N LYS A 79 9.38 8.09 9.77
CA LYS A 79 10.72 7.68 10.21
C LYS A 79 11.81 8.76 10.01
N TYR A 80 11.59 9.68 9.09
CA TYR A 80 12.56 10.70 8.69
C TYR A 80 12.30 12.07 9.30
N VAL A 81 11.24 12.18 10.12
CA VAL A 81 10.79 13.43 10.72
C VAL A 81 11.05 13.43 12.21
N SER A 82 11.46 14.59 12.76
CA SER A 82 11.72 14.74 14.19
C SER A 82 10.43 14.55 14.99
N TYR A 83 10.55 14.12 16.24
CA TYR A 83 9.38 13.98 17.13
C TYR A 83 8.59 15.29 17.28
N LYS A 84 9.27 16.43 17.22
CA LYS A 84 8.68 17.76 17.32
C LYS A 84 7.71 18.03 16.16
N ASP A 85 8.09 17.62 14.96
CA ASP A 85 7.37 17.90 13.73
C ASP A 85 6.34 16.79 13.37
N LEU A 86 6.44 15.64 14.08
CA LEU A 86 5.63 14.46 13.82
C LEU A 86 4.11 14.75 13.89
N LYS A 87 3.69 15.55 14.86
CA LYS A 87 2.27 15.88 15.06
C LYS A 87 1.70 16.68 13.88
N GLU A 88 2.48 17.61 13.35
CA GLU A 88 2.07 18.42 12.18
C GLU A 88 2.06 17.57 10.91
N LEU A 89 3.11 16.76 10.69
CA LEU A 89 3.13 15.83 9.56
C LEU A 89 1.92 14.89 9.56
N MET A 90 1.58 14.34 10.73
CA MET A 90 0.42 13.44 10.84
C MET A 90 -0.91 14.14 10.55
N ALA A 91 -1.04 15.43 10.90
CA ALA A 91 -2.21 16.23 10.57
C ALA A 91 -2.30 16.50 9.05
N ASP A 92 -1.17 16.85 8.42
CA ASP A 92 -1.11 17.09 6.98
C ASP A 92 -1.37 15.80 6.18
N LEU A 93 -0.80 14.66 6.59
CA LEU A 93 -1.10 13.36 6.00
C LEU A 93 -2.58 12.98 6.15
N LYS A 94 -3.18 13.29 7.31
CA LYS A 94 -4.60 13.03 7.52
C LYS A 94 -5.48 13.82 6.55
N ALA A 95 -5.13 15.06 6.23
CA ALA A 95 -5.84 15.85 5.25
C ALA A 95 -5.83 15.20 3.86
N VAL A 96 -4.76 14.50 3.50
CA VAL A 96 -4.66 13.78 2.22
C VAL A 96 -5.55 12.54 2.20
N TYR A 97 -5.38 11.61 3.16
CA TYR A 97 -6.08 10.32 3.10
C TYR A 97 -7.54 10.36 3.60
N ALA A 98 -7.96 11.44 4.25
CA ALA A 98 -9.34 11.65 4.68
C ALA A 98 -10.10 12.64 3.79
N ALA A 99 -9.53 13.05 2.65
CA ALA A 99 -10.19 13.92 1.69
C ALA A 99 -11.43 13.22 1.11
N VAL A 100 -12.47 14.01 0.87
CA VAL A 100 -13.77 13.52 0.39
C VAL A 100 -13.76 13.17 -1.10
N ASP A 101 -12.81 13.72 -1.85
CA ASP A 101 -12.64 13.50 -3.28
C ASP A 101 -11.17 13.59 -3.71
N GLU A 102 -10.90 13.18 -4.93
CA GLU A 102 -9.54 13.17 -5.48
C GLU A 102 -8.95 14.58 -5.64
N PRO A 103 -9.66 15.60 -6.17
CA PRO A 103 -9.13 16.95 -6.26
C PRO A 103 -8.65 17.50 -4.92
N SER A 104 -9.45 17.33 -3.87
CA SER A 104 -9.10 17.75 -2.50
C SER A 104 -7.91 16.99 -1.94
N ALA A 105 -7.79 15.70 -2.25
CA ALA A 105 -6.64 14.89 -1.87
C ALA A 105 -5.36 15.36 -2.57
N LEU A 106 -5.43 15.69 -3.86
CA LEU A 106 -4.30 16.21 -4.63
C LEU A 106 -3.86 17.59 -4.14
N GLU A 107 -4.79 18.47 -3.82
CA GLU A 107 -4.49 19.79 -3.26
C GLU A 107 -3.76 19.64 -1.91
N SER A 108 -4.30 18.80 -1.01
CA SER A 108 -3.68 18.51 0.28
C SER A 108 -2.29 17.90 0.12
N LEU A 109 -2.09 17.03 -0.88
CA LEU A 109 -0.80 16.43 -1.18
C LEU A 109 0.21 17.48 -1.69
N ASN A 110 -0.22 18.43 -2.53
CA ASN A 110 0.62 19.50 -3.00
C ASN A 110 1.06 20.44 -1.88
N VAL A 111 0.16 20.76 -0.95
CA VAL A 111 0.47 21.55 0.26
C VAL A 111 1.49 20.80 1.12
N LEU A 112 1.26 19.51 1.38
CA LEU A 112 2.17 18.66 2.13
C LEU A 112 3.57 18.64 1.49
N SER A 113 3.68 18.37 0.20
CA SER A 113 4.96 18.33 -0.52
C SER A 113 5.66 19.69 -0.49
N GLY A 114 4.94 20.78 -0.73
CA GLY A 114 5.51 22.14 -0.73
C GLY A 114 6.11 22.54 0.62
N ARG A 115 5.55 22.06 1.71
CA ARG A 115 6.03 22.29 3.07
C ARG A 115 7.19 21.36 3.43
N TRP A 116 6.98 20.07 3.32
CA TRP A 116 7.89 19.05 3.85
C TRP A 116 9.10 18.77 2.97
N ASP A 117 9.04 18.96 1.66
CA ASP A 117 10.20 18.81 0.79
C ASP A 117 11.29 19.87 1.07
N LYS A 118 10.91 21.05 1.57
CA LYS A 118 11.85 22.11 1.96
C LYS A 118 12.49 21.88 3.31
N GLU A 119 11.71 21.41 4.28
CA GLU A 119 12.15 21.20 5.65
C GLU A 119 12.91 19.87 5.82
N HIS A 120 12.54 18.88 5.02
CA HIS A 120 13.10 17.53 5.04
C HIS A 120 13.43 17.03 3.64
N PRO A 121 14.52 17.50 3.01
CA PRO A 121 14.89 17.11 1.63
C PRO A 121 15.20 15.61 1.48
N ARG A 122 15.29 14.86 2.56
CA ARG A 122 15.37 13.38 2.59
C ARG A 122 14.01 12.70 2.71
N PHE A 123 12.94 13.47 2.82
CA PHE A 123 11.59 12.93 2.80
C PHE A 123 11.34 12.41 1.37
N PRO A 124 11.26 11.10 1.16
CA PRO A 124 10.93 10.63 -0.17
C PRO A 124 9.51 11.10 -0.47
N PRO A 125 9.29 11.91 -1.53
CA PRO A 125 7.94 12.22 -1.92
C PRO A 125 7.18 10.91 -2.09
N PRO A 126 5.93 10.82 -1.62
CA PRO A 126 5.13 9.64 -1.83
C PRO A 126 5.08 9.36 -3.34
N GLY A 127 5.78 8.32 -3.81
CA GLY A 127 5.86 7.96 -5.21
C GLY A 127 7.23 7.99 -5.89
N ARG A 128 8.35 8.37 -5.23
CA ARG A 128 9.68 8.28 -5.84
C ARG A 128 10.39 6.97 -5.50
N LYS A 129 10.31 6.05 -6.45
CA LYS A 129 11.20 4.92 -6.77
C LYS A 129 11.63 3.98 -5.64
N THR A 130 10.86 2.94 -5.49
CA THR A 130 11.41 1.60 -5.47
C THR A 130 10.61 0.79 -6.49
N GLY A 131 11.28 0.31 -7.53
CA GLY A 131 10.82 -0.48 -8.66
C GLY A 131 9.31 -0.63 -8.91
N ARG A 132 8.88 -0.23 -10.06
CA ARG A 132 7.68 -0.59 -10.86
C ARG A 132 6.27 -0.68 -10.24
N THR A 133 5.98 -0.37 -8.98
CA THR A 133 4.63 -0.46 -8.40
C THR A 133 4.35 0.53 -7.28
N SER A 134 4.90 1.72 -7.32
CA SER A 134 4.39 2.81 -6.51
C SER A 134 3.56 3.74 -7.40
N ALA A 135 2.31 3.36 -7.62
CA ALA A 135 1.34 4.36 -8.00
C ALA A 135 1.41 5.46 -6.91
N PRO A 136 1.44 6.74 -7.29
CA PRO A 136 1.34 7.84 -6.34
C PRO A 136 0.19 7.60 -5.38
N ILE A 137 0.27 8.09 -4.14
CA ILE A 137 -0.88 8.06 -3.20
C ILE A 137 -2.14 8.57 -3.90
N SER A 138 -2.01 9.57 -4.78
CA SER A 138 -3.08 10.05 -5.65
C SER A 138 -3.72 8.97 -6.52
N THR A 139 -2.94 8.03 -7.09
CA THR A 139 -3.50 6.94 -7.91
C THR A 139 -4.11 5.85 -7.04
N THR A 140 -3.57 5.63 -5.83
CA THR A 140 -4.16 4.71 -4.86
C THR A 140 -5.47 5.29 -4.30
N LEU A 141 -5.52 6.61 -4.07
CA LEU A 141 -6.74 7.29 -3.61
C LEU A 141 -7.81 7.38 -4.72
N ARG A 142 -7.42 7.48 -6.01
CA ARG A 142 -8.36 7.44 -7.15
C ARG A 142 -9.27 6.21 -7.12
N LYS A 143 -8.74 5.09 -6.71
CA LYS A 143 -9.41 3.79 -6.76
C LYS A 143 -10.34 3.51 -5.57
N TYR A 144 -10.34 4.38 -4.57
CA TYR A 144 -11.29 4.34 -3.45
C TYR A 144 -12.39 5.40 -3.58
N ALA A 145 -12.33 6.24 -4.63
CA ALA A 145 -13.30 7.31 -4.86
C ALA A 145 -14.41 6.94 -5.86
N ASP A 146 -14.27 5.81 -6.56
CA ASP A 146 -15.29 5.17 -7.39
C ASP A 146 -15.92 3.99 -6.64
#